data_7ba83392162498b4ae6cec638fcd710b
#
_entry.id   7ba83392162498b4ae6cec638fcd710b
#
_cell.length_a   1.000
_cell.length_b   1.000
_cell.length_c   1.000
_cell.angle_alpha   90.00
_cell.angle_beta   90.00
_cell.angle_gamma   90.00
#
_symmetry.space_group_name_H-M   'P 1'
#
loop_
_entity.id
_entity.type
_entity.pdbx_description
1 polymer ?
#
loop_
_entity_poly.entity_id
_entity_poly.type
_entity_poly.pdbx_seq_one_letter_code
_entity_poly.pdbx_strand_id
1 'polypeptide(L)'
;MPRLCFLFLTLLLLLSGCHSNGQQQEEEECTSVTDLPQLKEKGKLTAVTLYSSTSYFQYKMQPMGYEYDLIEDFAQSQGLELEIKIAQSTAQLVSMLQAGEADVIAYPIFISNQSKQEVLFCGHEQQTSQVIVQRANKGDKILKDVTELIGKKIYVQKNSKYEERLNNLNQELGGGLDIISLEKDSLSNEDLISMVSKGEIPYTVSDDNMARLNKTYYWNINIQLKISFPQRSSWAVRKDAPLLAAAINEWATDTKRNQSFRTITKRYFELSKVSEGFDIPEVKNGHISPYDNLFKKHAEVLGWDWRLLASISYQESKFNPHVVSWAGAEGLMGIMPNTARRLGVSPHELKDPDAGIRTGVECLRRFRQGFSEITDPEEKIKFTLAAYNAGIGHVYDAQKLAEKYGKDPLVWDKNVAEFIRLKNDPEYYNDPVCKHGYLRGSETFAYVSEIMKRYEYYQKKAK
;
A
#
# COMPACT_ATOMS: atom_id res chain seq x y z
N MET A 1 42.14 -51.50 47.32
CA MET A 1 41.82 -51.97 48.69
C MET A 1 40.69 -51.12 49.24
N PRO A 2 39.79 -51.68 50.03
CA PRO A 2 38.84 -52.75 49.70
C PRO A 2 37.39 -52.32 49.96
N ARG A 3 36.41 -53.01 49.32
CA ARG A 3 35.33 -53.79 49.97
C ARG A 3 34.25 -52.95 50.73
N LEU A 4 32.94 -53.16 50.65
CA LEU A 4 32.12 -54.36 50.90
C LEU A 4 30.65 -53.99 50.54
N CYS A 5 29.94 -54.69 49.71
CA CYS A 5 28.82 -55.63 49.91
C CYS A 5 27.91 -55.43 51.10
N PHE A 6 26.58 -55.44 50.82
CA PHE A 6 25.51 -56.23 51.45
C PHE A 6 24.17 -55.73 50.89
N LEU A 7 23.38 -56.37 50.09
CA LEU A 7 22.56 -57.60 50.16
C LEU A 7 21.48 -57.58 51.26
N PHE A 8 20.28 -57.97 50.79
CA PHE A 8 19.05 -58.40 51.49
C PHE A 8 17.95 -57.37 51.61
N LEU A 9 16.69 -57.62 51.39
CA LEU A 9 15.91 -58.88 51.25
C LEU A 9 14.48 -58.48 50.76
N THR A 10 13.92 -59.32 49.96
CA THR A 10 12.54 -59.46 49.53
C THR A 10 11.51 -59.30 50.63
N LEU A 11 10.35 -58.59 50.33
CA LEU A 11 9.07 -58.99 50.87
C LEU A 11 7.96 -58.80 49.84
N LEU A 12 7.43 -59.91 49.37
CA LEU A 12 6.18 -60.06 48.65
C LEU A 12 5.02 -59.78 49.57
N LEU A 13 4.08 -58.94 49.21
CA LEU A 13 2.72 -59.01 49.66
C LEU A 13 1.75 -58.71 48.54
N LEU A 14 1.10 -59.73 48.07
CA LEU A 14 -0.08 -59.73 47.22
C LEU A 14 -1.24 -59.11 48.01
N LEU A 15 -1.92 -58.12 47.46
CA LEU A 15 -3.32 -57.88 47.70
C LEU A 15 -4.00 -57.38 46.42
N SER A 16 -5.03 -58.10 46.16
CA SER A 16 -5.96 -58.06 45.02
C SER A 16 -6.69 -56.77 44.83
N GLY A 17 -6.94 -56.41 43.58
CA GLY A 17 -8.27 -56.00 43.13
C GLY A 17 -8.63 -54.51 43.21
N CYS A 18 -8.63 -53.87 42.04
CA CYS A 18 -9.84 -53.24 41.54
C CYS A 18 -9.51 -52.71 40.10
N HIS A 19 -10.13 -53.31 39.13
CA HIS A 19 -10.26 -52.79 37.80
C HIS A 19 -11.12 -51.47 37.89
N SER A 20 -10.47 -50.35 37.70
CA SER A 20 -11.17 -49.15 37.24
C SER A 20 -10.71 -48.87 35.82
N ASN A 21 -11.61 -49.09 34.88
CA ASN A 21 -11.54 -48.60 33.53
C ASN A 21 -11.35 -47.07 33.60
N GLY A 22 -10.12 -46.59 33.58
CA GLY A 22 -9.79 -45.24 33.22
C GLY A 22 -9.95 -45.13 31.70
N GLN A 23 -11.12 -44.74 31.25
CA GLN A 23 -11.26 -44.10 29.97
C GLN A 23 -10.32 -42.87 30.03
N GLN A 24 -9.18 -42.94 29.33
CA GLN A 24 -8.54 -41.76 28.83
C GLN A 24 -9.60 -41.06 27.92
N GLN A 25 -10.26 -40.10 28.47
CA GLN A 25 -10.83 -39.03 27.66
C GLN A 25 -9.58 -38.38 27.03
N GLU A 26 -9.32 -38.71 25.75
CA GLU A 26 -8.72 -37.77 24.85
C GLU A 26 -9.60 -36.50 24.96
N GLU A 27 -9.09 -35.49 25.64
CA GLU A 27 -9.57 -34.14 25.43
C GLU A 27 -9.34 -33.85 23.94
N GLU A 28 -10.35 -34.14 23.11
CA GLU A 28 -10.50 -33.45 21.85
C GLU A 28 -10.41 -31.96 22.24
N GLU A 29 -9.29 -31.32 21.93
CA GLU A 29 -9.23 -29.88 21.82
C GLU A 29 -10.38 -29.48 20.87
N CYS A 30 -11.52 -29.21 21.48
CA CYS A 30 -12.63 -28.56 20.82
C CYS A 30 -12.07 -27.20 20.40
N THR A 31 -11.54 -27.13 19.18
CA THR A 31 -11.19 -25.85 18.55
C THR A 31 -12.50 -25.07 18.54
N SER A 32 -12.65 -24.22 19.55
CA SER A 32 -13.86 -23.42 19.70
C SER A 32 -14.01 -22.60 18.42
N VAL A 33 -15.07 -22.93 17.67
CA VAL A 33 -15.42 -22.21 16.44
C VAL A 33 -15.47 -20.74 16.78
N THR A 34 -14.58 -19.95 16.17
CA THR A 34 -14.54 -18.51 16.36
C THR A 34 -15.46 -17.85 15.34
N ASP A 35 -16.64 -17.42 15.75
CA ASP A 35 -17.58 -16.65 14.93
C ASP A 35 -17.88 -15.29 15.60
N LEU A 36 -18.75 -14.48 15.07
CA LEU A 36 -19.00 -13.10 15.52
C LEU A 36 -19.22 -12.94 17.05
N PRO A 37 -19.96 -13.81 17.76
CA PRO A 37 -20.12 -13.68 19.20
C PRO A 37 -18.79 -13.75 19.96
N GLN A 38 -17.91 -14.70 19.60
CA GLN A 38 -16.60 -14.86 20.23
C GLN A 38 -15.66 -13.70 19.90
N LEU A 39 -15.76 -13.13 18.68
CA LEU A 39 -15.02 -11.92 18.31
C LEU A 39 -15.48 -10.71 19.14
N LYS A 40 -16.77 -10.58 19.39
CA LYS A 40 -17.32 -9.51 20.26
C LYS A 40 -16.86 -9.65 21.71
N GLU A 41 -16.74 -10.85 22.23
CA GLU A 41 -16.18 -11.12 23.56
C GLU A 41 -14.69 -10.76 23.61
N LYS A 42 -13.92 -11.10 22.57
CA LYS A 42 -12.51 -10.74 22.45
C LYS A 42 -12.26 -9.25 22.17
N GLY A 43 -13.28 -8.53 21.67
CA GLY A 43 -13.18 -7.14 21.28
C GLY A 43 -12.31 -6.87 20.04
N LYS A 44 -11.98 -7.91 19.26
CA LYS A 44 -10.97 -7.83 18.19
C LYS A 44 -11.38 -8.64 16.96
N LEU A 45 -11.13 -8.07 15.78
CA LEU A 45 -11.24 -8.72 14.47
C LEU A 45 -9.86 -8.78 13.82
N THR A 46 -9.41 -9.96 13.44
CA THR A 46 -8.15 -10.14 12.69
C THR A 46 -8.46 -10.34 11.20
N ALA A 47 -8.06 -9.40 10.37
CA ALA A 47 -8.19 -9.48 8.92
C ALA A 47 -6.84 -9.80 8.27
N VAL A 48 -6.84 -10.71 7.30
CA VAL A 48 -5.67 -10.99 6.47
C VAL A 48 -5.87 -10.41 5.08
N THR A 49 -4.80 -9.79 4.54
CA THR A 49 -4.81 -9.14 3.23
C THR A 49 -3.45 -9.24 2.55
N LEU A 50 -3.32 -8.70 1.33
CA LEU A 50 -2.05 -8.56 0.63
C LEU A 50 -1.62 -7.09 0.58
N TYR A 51 -0.31 -6.85 0.53
CA TYR A 51 0.18 -5.54 0.13
C TYR A 51 -0.18 -5.24 -1.33
N SER A 52 -0.81 -4.10 -1.57
CA SER A 52 -1.04 -3.54 -2.91
C SER A 52 -1.56 -2.10 -2.81
N SER A 53 -1.55 -1.38 -3.92
CA SER A 53 -2.11 -0.03 -4.01
C SER A 53 -3.63 0.05 -3.81
N THR A 54 -4.35 -1.08 -3.90
CA THR A 54 -5.80 -1.14 -3.69
C THR A 54 -6.19 -1.78 -2.37
N SER A 55 -5.38 -2.70 -1.82
CA SER A 55 -5.79 -3.48 -0.65
C SER A 55 -5.26 -2.91 0.65
N TYR A 56 -3.94 -2.93 0.83
CA TYR A 56 -3.29 -2.41 2.03
C TYR A 56 -1.90 -1.88 1.72
N PHE A 57 -1.58 -0.70 2.19
CA PHE A 57 -0.25 -0.09 2.13
C PHE A 57 -0.09 0.94 3.25
N GLN A 58 1.14 1.36 3.49
CA GLN A 58 1.42 2.45 4.40
C GLN A 58 1.68 3.75 3.62
N TYR A 59 1.00 4.82 3.98
CA TYR A 59 1.21 6.15 3.43
C TYR A 59 1.50 7.15 4.56
N LYS A 60 2.66 7.80 4.52
CA LYS A 60 3.10 8.72 5.59
C LYS A 60 2.95 8.09 7.00
N MET A 61 3.36 6.83 7.15
CA MET A 61 3.25 5.99 8.37
C MET A 61 1.80 5.74 8.85
N GLN A 62 0.83 5.81 7.98
CA GLN A 62 -0.55 5.45 8.29
C GLN A 62 -1.01 4.30 7.39
N PRO A 63 -1.76 3.34 7.94
CA PRO A 63 -2.36 2.30 7.14
C PRO A 63 -3.42 2.91 6.24
N MET A 64 -3.44 2.49 4.98
CA MET A 64 -4.38 2.90 3.95
C MET A 64 -4.62 1.74 2.98
N GLY A 65 -5.64 1.86 2.18
CA GLY A 65 -6.04 0.91 1.13
C GLY A 65 -7.55 0.87 1.02
N TYR A 66 -8.07 0.62 -0.17
CA TYR A 66 -9.51 0.55 -0.37
C TYR A 66 -10.14 -0.57 0.46
N GLU A 67 -9.55 -1.77 0.42
CA GLU A 67 -10.03 -2.91 1.21
C GLU A 67 -9.79 -2.68 2.71
N TYR A 68 -8.67 -2.04 3.08
CA TYR A 68 -8.37 -1.67 4.46
C TYR A 68 -9.40 -0.70 5.04
N ASP A 69 -9.69 0.41 4.35
CA ASP A 69 -10.65 1.40 4.83
C ASP A 69 -12.06 0.79 4.97
N LEU A 70 -12.42 -0.15 4.09
CA LEU A 70 -13.71 -0.85 4.16
C LEU A 70 -13.78 -1.80 5.37
N ILE A 71 -12.74 -2.62 5.61
CA ILE A 71 -12.75 -3.56 6.75
C ILE A 71 -12.62 -2.81 8.08
N GLU A 72 -11.93 -1.68 8.11
CA GLU A 72 -11.87 -0.79 9.27
C GLU A 72 -13.26 -0.21 9.60
N ASP A 73 -14.01 0.29 8.59
CA ASP A 73 -15.38 0.77 8.76
C ASP A 73 -16.31 -0.34 9.27
N PHE A 74 -16.18 -1.58 8.76
CA PHE A 74 -16.90 -2.73 9.28
C PHE A 74 -16.54 -3.01 10.74
N ALA A 75 -15.27 -3.14 11.09
CA ALA A 75 -14.82 -3.44 12.45
C ALA A 75 -15.32 -2.39 13.45
N GLN A 76 -15.16 -1.10 13.12
CA GLN A 76 -15.68 0.00 13.93
C GLN A 76 -17.20 -0.10 14.13
N SER A 77 -17.93 -0.51 13.10
CA SER A 77 -19.37 -0.71 13.16
C SER A 77 -19.81 -1.78 14.14
N GLN A 78 -18.97 -2.79 14.33
CA GLN A 78 -19.22 -3.88 15.26
C GLN A 78 -18.64 -3.60 16.66
N GLY A 79 -17.93 -2.46 16.85
CA GLY A 79 -17.22 -2.13 18.09
C GLY A 79 -15.98 -2.98 18.31
N LEU A 80 -15.34 -3.48 17.23
CA LEU A 80 -14.17 -4.34 17.27
C LEU A 80 -12.90 -3.53 16.93
N GLU A 81 -11.80 -3.85 17.62
CA GLU A 81 -10.46 -3.41 17.21
C GLU A 81 -10.00 -4.23 16.01
N LEU A 82 -9.49 -3.58 14.96
CA LEU A 82 -8.97 -4.24 13.77
C LEU A 82 -7.48 -4.54 13.90
N GLU A 83 -7.12 -5.82 13.73
CA GLU A 83 -5.75 -6.24 13.48
C GLU A 83 -5.57 -6.66 12.02
N ILE A 84 -4.50 -6.20 11.38
CA ILE A 84 -4.15 -6.60 10.00
C ILE A 84 -2.97 -7.57 10.01
N LYS A 85 -3.14 -8.70 9.35
CA LYS A 85 -2.06 -9.63 8.97
C LYS A 85 -1.84 -9.61 7.48
N ILE A 86 -0.58 -9.75 7.08
CA ILE A 86 -0.19 -9.72 5.67
C ILE A 86 0.23 -11.11 5.21
N ALA A 87 -0.40 -11.56 4.13
CA ALA A 87 0.01 -12.77 3.42
C ALA A 87 0.90 -12.40 2.21
N GLN A 88 1.67 -13.37 1.73
CA GLN A 88 2.56 -13.21 0.58
C GLN A 88 1.90 -13.64 -0.75
N SER A 89 0.76 -14.36 -0.68
CA SER A 89 0.04 -14.85 -1.85
C SER A 89 -1.43 -15.10 -1.54
N THR A 90 -2.25 -15.20 -2.57
CA THR A 90 -3.68 -15.55 -2.42
C THR A 90 -3.88 -16.94 -1.81
N ALA A 91 -2.98 -17.89 -2.09
CA ALA A 91 -3.02 -19.22 -1.46
C ALA A 91 -2.76 -19.13 0.05
N GLN A 92 -1.81 -18.28 0.47
CA GLN A 92 -1.53 -18.07 1.90
C GLN A 92 -2.69 -17.35 2.60
N LEU A 93 -3.43 -16.45 1.95
CA LEU A 93 -4.65 -15.86 2.53
C LEU A 93 -5.63 -16.96 3.00
N VAL A 94 -5.89 -17.94 2.12
CA VAL A 94 -6.81 -19.05 2.42
C VAL A 94 -6.25 -19.96 3.51
N SER A 95 -4.96 -20.30 3.47
CA SER A 95 -4.35 -21.15 4.50
C SER A 95 -4.33 -20.49 5.88
N MET A 96 -4.04 -19.19 5.99
CA MET A 96 -4.10 -18.44 7.26
C MET A 96 -5.53 -18.34 7.80
N LEU A 97 -6.52 -18.16 6.92
CA LEU A 97 -7.93 -18.18 7.32
C LEU A 97 -8.34 -19.55 7.89
N GLN A 98 -8.00 -20.64 7.19
CA GLN A 98 -8.31 -22.01 7.61
C GLN A 98 -7.58 -22.43 8.87
N ALA A 99 -6.35 -21.96 9.07
CA ALA A 99 -5.58 -22.18 10.30
C ALA A 99 -6.10 -21.39 11.51
N GLY A 100 -7.12 -20.50 11.33
CA GLY A 100 -7.62 -19.64 12.40
C GLY A 100 -6.68 -18.50 12.78
N GLU A 101 -5.66 -18.25 11.96
CA GLU A 101 -4.75 -17.12 12.16
C GLU A 101 -5.43 -15.77 11.83
N ALA A 102 -6.50 -15.79 11.04
CA ALA A 102 -7.34 -14.66 10.72
C ALA A 102 -8.81 -15.06 10.74
N ASP A 103 -9.70 -14.09 10.93
CA ASP A 103 -11.15 -14.25 10.95
C ASP A 103 -11.79 -13.96 9.59
N VAL A 104 -11.20 -13.04 8.83
CA VAL A 104 -11.69 -12.59 7.53
C VAL A 104 -10.53 -12.33 6.56
N ILE A 105 -10.72 -12.68 5.30
CA ILE A 105 -9.87 -12.25 4.20
C ILE A 105 -10.44 -10.94 3.66
N ALA A 106 -9.79 -9.83 3.97
CA ALA A 106 -10.10 -8.50 3.45
C ALA A 106 -9.33 -8.23 2.14
N TYR A 107 -9.58 -9.08 1.17
CA TYR A 107 -9.00 -9.05 -0.16
C TYR A 107 -9.97 -9.72 -1.15
N PRO A 108 -10.16 -9.18 -2.38
CA PRO A 108 -11.08 -9.75 -3.34
C PRO A 108 -10.56 -11.10 -3.89
N ILE A 109 -11.04 -12.19 -3.29
CA ILE A 109 -10.75 -13.55 -3.77
C ILE A 109 -11.70 -13.90 -4.91
N PHE A 110 -11.16 -14.51 -5.94
CA PHE A 110 -11.92 -14.98 -7.10
C PHE A 110 -12.94 -16.07 -6.72
N ILE A 111 -14.21 -15.88 -7.14
CA ILE A 111 -15.31 -16.80 -6.86
C ILE A 111 -15.35 -17.89 -7.92
N SER A 112 -14.86 -19.07 -7.58
CA SER A 112 -14.89 -20.29 -8.39
C SER A 112 -15.64 -21.41 -7.68
N ASN A 113 -15.91 -22.50 -8.39
CA ASN A 113 -16.50 -23.70 -7.77
C ASN A 113 -15.57 -24.31 -6.71
N GLN A 114 -14.24 -24.23 -6.93
CA GLN A 114 -13.25 -24.69 -5.97
C GLN A 114 -13.24 -23.81 -4.73
N SER A 115 -13.06 -22.49 -4.86
CA SER A 115 -12.97 -21.58 -3.72
C SER A 115 -14.23 -21.57 -2.85
N LYS A 116 -15.43 -21.81 -3.43
CA LYS A 116 -16.69 -22.01 -2.69
C LYS A 116 -16.69 -23.26 -1.80
N GLN A 117 -15.84 -24.23 -2.08
CA GLN A 117 -15.68 -25.39 -1.22
C GLN A 117 -14.78 -25.10 0.00
N GLU A 118 -13.91 -24.12 -0.11
CA GLU A 118 -12.88 -23.82 0.88
C GLU A 118 -13.31 -22.70 1.86
N VAL A 119 -14.07 -21.70 1.38
CA VAL A 119 -14.44 -20.51 2.15
C VAL A 119 -15.93 -20.14 1.96
N LEU A 120 -16.43 -19.26 2.85
CA LEU A 120 -17.73 -18.61 2.73
C LEU A 120 -17.53 -17.16 2.29
N PHE A 121 -18.04 -16.82 1.09
CA PHE A 121 -17.93 -15.48 0.53
C PHE A 121 -18.90 -14.50 1.20
N CYS A 122 -18.44 -13.26 1.40
CA CYS A 122 -19.22 -12.20 2.04
C CYS A 122 -18.78 -10.79 1.58
N GLY A 123 -19.59 -9.79 1.92
CA GLY A 123 -19.32 -8.38 1.64
C GLY A 123 -19.68 -7.96 0.21
N HIS A 124 -19.01 -6.91 -0.26
CA HIS A 124 -19.25 -6.38 -1.60
C HIS A 124 -18.65 -7.29 -2.67
N GLU A 125 -19.51 -7.81 -3.55
CA GLU A 125 -19.03 -8.51 -4.73
C GLU A 125 -18.48 -7.51 -5.74
N GLN A 126 -17.25 -7.74 -6.18
CA GLN A 126 -16.59 -6.97 -7.23
C GLN A 126 -16.59 -7.77 -8.53
N GLN A 127 -16.74 -7.05 -9.65
CA GLN A 127 -16.57 -7.62 -10.98
C GLN A 127 -15.38 -6.93 -11.64
N THR A 128 -14.33 -7.69 -11.95
CA THR A 128 -13.10 -7.18 -12.53
C THR A 128 -12.88 -7.78 -13.91
N SER A 129 -12.60 -6.95 -14.90
CA SER A 129 -12.21 -7.36 -16.26
C SER A 129 -10.79 -6.88 -16.53
N GLN A 130 -10.07 -7.61 -17.39
CA GLN A 130 -8.82 -7.09 -17.92
C GLN A 130 -9.11 -6.11 -19.06
N VAL A 131 -8.41 -4.98 -19.05
CA VAL A 131 -8.61 -3.87 -20.00
C VAL A 131 -7.29 -3.50 -20.66
N ILE A 132 -7.39 -3.02 -21.89
CA ILE A 132 -6.30 -2.31 -22.55
C ILE A 132 -6.18 -0.92 -21.94
N VAL A 133 -4.98 -0.57 -21.51
CA VAL A 133 -4.60 0.80 -21.13
C VAL A 133 -3.95 1.44 -22.33
N GLN A 134 -4.50 2.57 -22.78
CA GLN A 134 -4.04 3.33 -23.93
C GLN A 134 -4.02 4.82 -23.62
N ARG A 135 -3.10 5.57 -24.26
CA ARG A 135 -3.03 7.02 -24.07
C ARG A 135 -4.23 7.69 -24.73
N ALA A 136 -4.69 8.79 -24.13
CA ALA A 136 -5.89 9.53 -24.55
C ALA A 136 -5.67 11.05 -24.54
N ASN A 137 -4.57 11.52 -25.11
CA ASN A 137 -4.36 12.93 -25.37
C ASN A 137 -5.25 13.41 -26.55
N LYS A 138 -5.40 14.73 -26.69
CA LYS A 138 -6.10 15.30 -27.84
C LYS A 138 -5.39 14.89 -29.14
N GLY A 139 -6.10 14.17 -30.01
CA GLY A 139 -5.60 13.66 -31.28
C GLY A 139 -5.13 12.21 -31.27
N ASP A 140 -5.04 11.56 -30.11
CA ASP A 140 -4.75 10.14 -30.05
C ASP A 140 -5.92 9.31 -30.61
N LYS A 141 -5.63 8.28 -31.40
CA LYS A 141 -6.62 7.31 -31.87
C LYS A 141 -6.89 6.30 -30.75
N ILE A 142 -8.11 6.30 -30.23
CA ILE A 142 -8.56 5.36 -29.21
C ILE A 142 -9.11 4.10 -29.86
N LEU A 143 -8.55 2.94 -29.53
CA LEU A 143 -9.06 1.64 -29.96
C LEU A 143 -10.34 1.33 -29.18
N LYS A 144 -11.33 0.81 -29.88
CA LYS A 144 -12.67 0.52 -29.32
C LYS A 144 -13.07 -0.95 -29.44
N ASP A 145 -12.38 -1.70 -30.30
CA ASP A 145 -12.63 -3.11 -30.55
C ASP A 145 -11.34 -3.91 -30.47
N VAL A 146 -11.43 -5.16 -30.01
CA VAL A 146 -10.27 -6.05 -29.85
C VAL A 146 -9.59 -6.38 -31.17
N THR A 147 -10.31 -6.36 -32.29
CA THR A 147 -9.75 -6.58 -33.63
C THR A 147 -8.80 -5.47 -34.06
N GLU A 148 -8.95 -4.25 -33.53
CA GLU A 148 -8.04 -3.14 -33.80
C GLU A 148 -6.66 -3.30 -33.15
N LEU A 149 -6.50 -4.29 -32.24
CA LEU A 149 -5.24 -4.65 -31.62
C LEU A 149 -4.30 -5.40 -32.57
N ILE A 150 -4.84 -5.97 -33.68
CA ILE A 150 -4.03 -6.68 -34.68
C ILE A 150 -2.94 -5.74 -35.23
N GLY A 151 -1.70 -6.20 -35.21
CA GLY A 151 -0.52 -5.43 -35.61
C GLY A 151 -0.08 -4.34 -34.63
N LYS A 152 -0.64 -4.30 -33.43
CA LYS A 152 -0.24 -3.37 -32.37
C LYS A 152 0.70 -4.03 -31.38
N LYS A 153 1.73 -3.28 -30.95
CA LYS A 153 2.65 -3.68 -29.89
C LYS A 153 1.98 -3.49 -28.53
N ILE A 154 1.80 -4.57 -27.80
CA ILE A 154 1.21 -4.54 -26.45
C ILE A 154 2.24 -5.06 -25.47
N TYR A 155 2.59 -4.25 -24.49
CA TYR A 155 3.64 -4.52 -23.53
C TYR A 155 3.07 -5.09 -22.25
N VAL A 156 3.59 -6.20 -21.76
CA VAL A 156 3.19 -6.85 -20.52
C VAL A 156 4.39 -7.45 -19.80
N GLN A 157 4.25 -7.71 -18.50
CA GLN A 157 5.24 -8.47 -17.76
C GLN A 157 5.22 -9.94 -18.20
N LYS A 158 6.39 -10.52 -18.40
CA LYS A 158 6.59 -11.92 -18.74
C LYS A 158 6.02 -12.84 -17.64
N ASN A 159 5.41 -13.93 -18.03
CA ASN A 159 4.77 -14.92 -17.15
C ASN A 159 3.64 -14.31 -16.27
N SER A 160 3.05 -13.18 -16.69
CA SER A 160 1.90 -12.59 -16.01
C SER A 160 0.57 -13.13 -16.55
N LYS A 161 -0.49 -13.05 -15.74
CA LYS A 161 -1.86 -13.34 -16.20
C LYS A 161 -2.31 -12.48 -17.39
N TYR A 162 -1.66 -11.33 -17.58
CA TYR A 162 -1.93 -10.41 -18.70
C TYR A 162 -1.34 -10.95 -20.01
N GLU A 163 -0.13 -11.48 -19.94
CA GLU A 163 0.50 -12.16 -21.08
C GLU A 163 -0.30 -13.41 -21.49
N GLU A 164 -0.70 -14.23 -20.51
CA GLU A 164 -1.55 -15.39 -20.76
C GLU A 164 -2.86 -15.00 -21.44
N ARG A 165 -3.55 -13.96 -20.96
CA ARG A 165 -4.79 -13.48 -21.57
C ARG A 165 -4.57 -12.96 -23.00
N LEU A 166 -3.49 -12.24 -23.25
CA LEU A 166 -3.17 -11.78 -24.61
C LEU A 166 -2.86 -12.94 -25.56
N ASN A 167 -2.17 -13.97 -25.10
CA ASN A 167 -1.92 -15.18 -25.90
C ASN A 167 -3.22 -15.88 -26.27
N ASN A 168 -4.15 -16.01 -25.30
CA ASN A 168 -5.48 -16.57 -25.56
C ASN A 168 -6.27 -15.71 -26.55
N LEU A 169 -6.29 -14.37 -26.35
CA LEU A 169 -6.94 -13.43 -27.25
C LEU A 169 -6.36 -13.50 -28.68
N ASN A 170 -5.03 -13.63 -28.78
CA ASN A 170 -4.37 -13.78 -30.07
C ASN A 170 -4.84 -15.03 -30.83
N GLN A 171 -5.03 -16.15 -30.12
CA GLN A 171 -5.61 -17.36 -30.70
C GLN A 171 -7.09 -17.17 -31.09
N GLU A 172 -7.89 -16.53 -30.23
CA GLU A 172 -9.31 -16.21 -30.51
C GLU A 172 -9.46 -15.33 -31.76
N LEU A 173 -8.53 -14.43 -32.02
CA LEU A 173 -8.52 -13.52 -33.19
C LEU A 173 -7.91 -14.17 -34.45
N GLY A 174 -7.36 -15.39 -34.36
CA GLY A 174 -6.65 -16.03 -35.47
C GLY A 174 -5.20 -15.53 -35.68
N GLY A 175 -4.63 -14.87 -34.69
CA GLY A 175 -3.26 -14.35 -34.70
C GLY A 175 -3.17 -12.84 -34.99
N GLY A 176 -1.95 -12.33 -34.99
CA GLY A 176 -1.62 -10.96 -35.43
C GLY A 176 -1.42 -9.94 -34.30
N LEU A 177 -1.52 -10.32 -33.02
CA LEU A 177 -1.08 -9.45 -31.92
C LEU A 177 0.44 -9.46 -31.79
N ASP A 178 1.06 -8.28 -31.63
CA ASP A 178 2.50 -8.15 -31.35
C ASP A 178 2.70 -7.97 -29.83
N ILE A 179 2.85 -9.11 -29.13
CA ILE A 179 2.97 -9.15 -27.66
C ILE A 179 4.42 -9.02 -27.27
N ILE A 180 4.76 -7.93 -26.57
CA ILE A 180 6.11 -7.65 -26.07
C ILE A 180 6.18 -7.99 -24.59
N SER A 181 6.78 -9.15 -24.29
CA SER A 181 6.97 -9.63 -22.91
C SER A 181 8.25 -9.03 -22.34
N LEU A 182 8.10 -8.21 -21.31
CA LEU A 182 9.21 -7.60 -20.59
C LEU A 182 9.61 -8.49 -19.42
N GLU A 183 10.93 -8.65 -19.21
CA GLU A 183 11.42 -9.37 -18.03
C GLU A 183 10.94 -8.68 -16.75
N LYS A 184 10.62 -9.49 -15.73
CA LYS A 184 9.92 -9.06 -14.53
C LYS A 184 10.76 -8.18 -13.60
N ASP A 185 12.08 -8.14 -13.81
CA ASP A 185 13.07 -7.68 -12.84
C ASP A 185 13.10 -6.17 -12.59
N SER A 186 12.26 -5.37 -13.26
CA SER A 186 12.36 -3.91 -13.14
C SER A 186 11.09 -3.08 -13.37
N LEU A 187 9.97 -3.67 -13.75
CA LEU A 187 8.76 -2.92 -14.11
C LEU A 187 7.49 -3.58 -13.57
N SER A 188 6.77 -2.90 -12.70
CA SER A 188 5.44 -3.31 -12.24
C SER A 188 4.36 -2.99 -13.29
N ASN A 189 3.15 -3.53 -13.11
CA ASN A 189 2.00 -3.17 -13.96
C ASN A 189 1.68 -1.66 -13.88
N GLU A 190 1.87 -1.04 -12.72
CA GLU A 190 1.70 0.40 -12.54
C GLU A 190 2.74 1.23 -13.32
N ASP A 191 3.97 0.73 -13.42
CA ASP A 191 5.01 1.38 -14.24
C ASP A 191 4.66 1.32 -15.72
N LEU A 192 4.15 0.18 -16.21
CA LEU A 192 3.67 0.06 -17.60
C LEU A 192 2.52 1.03 -17.89
N ILE A 193 1.59 1.21 -16.95
CA ILE A 193 0.53 2.23 -17.07
C ILE A 193 1.13 3.64 -17.12
N SER A 194 2.13 3.93 -16.29
CA SER A 194 2.86 5.21 -16.33
C SER A 194 3.54 5.44 -17.68
N MET A 195 4.21 4.43 -18.23
CA MET A 195 4.86 4.49 -19.54
C MET A 195 3.87 4.75 -20.68
N VAL A 196 2.66 4.16 -20.61
CA VAL A 196 1.58 4.47 -21.57
C VAL A 196 1.17 5.94 -21.46
N SER A 197 0.96 6.44 -20.26
CA SER A 197 0.59 7.85 -20.03
C SER A 197 1.63 8.83 -20.59
N LYS A 198 2.92 8.51 -20.45
CA LYS A 198 4.05 9.31 -20.99
C LYS A 198 4.24 9.13 -22.49
N GLY A 199 3.65 8.09 -23.09
CA GLY A 199 3.81 7.76 -24.51
C GLY A 199 5.12 7.01 -24.83
N GLU A 200 5.76 6.44 -23.83
CA GLU A 200 6.96 5.60 -23.97
C GLU A 200 6.62 4.24 -24.59
N ILE A 201 5.43 3.70 -24.25
CA ILE A 201 4.84 2.51 -24.88
C ILE A 201 3.41 2.80 -25.31
N PRO A 202 2.89 2.17 -26.39
CA PRO A 202 1.55 2.47 -26.88
C PRO A 202 0.43 1.86 -26.07
N TYR A 203 0.57 0.60 -25.64
CA TYR A 203 -0.47 -0.17 -24.96
C TYR A 203 0.10 -1.09 -23.88
N THR A 204 -0.64 -1.25 -22.79
CA THR A 204 -0.46 -2.32 -21.81
C THR A 204 -1.81 -2.90 -21.39
N VAL A 205 -1.78 -3.95 -20.57
CA VAL A 205 -2.97 -4.60 -19.99
C VAL A 205 -2.96 -4.45 -18.48
N SER A 206 -4.13 -4.22 -17.90
CA SER A 206 -4.31 -4.20 -16.44
C SER A 206 -5.71 -4.69 -16.06
N ASP A 207 -5.89 -5.07 -14.80
CA ASP A 207 -7.24 -5.19 -14.23
C ASP A 207 -7.91 -3.80 -14.19
N ASP A 208 -9.21 -3.75 -14.43
CA ASP A 208 -9.93 -2.47 -14.54
C ASP A 208 -9.96 -1.68 -13.23
N ASN A 209 -9.95 -2.33 -12.06
CA ASN A 209 -9.84 -1.67 -10.76
C ASN A 209 -8.46 -0.99 -10.59
N MET A 210 -7.38 -1.68 -10.95
CA MET A 210 -6.02 -1.12 -10.95
C MET A 210 -5.89 0.01 -11.98
N ALA A 211 -6.44 -0.19 -13.17
CA ALA A 211 -6.45 0.84 -14.22
C ALA A 211 -7.27 2.07 -13.80
N ARG A 212 -8.42 1.90 -13.12
CA ARG A 212 -9.22 3.00 -12.54
C ARG A 212 -8.46 3.77 -11.47
N LEU A 213 -7.78 3.06 -10.55
CA LEU A 213 -6.91 3.70 -9.57
C LEU A 213 -5.85 4.55 -10.28
N ASN A 214 -5.15 3.98 -11.25
CA ASN A 214 -4.10 4.69 -11.98
C ASN A 214 -4.64 5.86 -12.82
N LYS A 215 -5.88 5.83 -13.28
CA LYS A 215 -6.53 6.96 -13.93
C LYS A 215 -6.66 8.18 -13.01
N THR A 216 -6.66 8.02 -11.70
CA THR A 216 -6.62 9.15 -10.76
C THR A 216 -5.25 9.83 -10.70
N TYR A 217 -4.18 9.14 -11.13
CA TYR A 217 -2.82 9.67 -11.26
C TYR A 217 -2.50 10.15 -12.68
N TYR A 218 -3.14 9.55 -13.70
CA TYR A 218 -2.88 9.82 -15.12
C TYR A 218 -4.20 10.11 -15.83
N TRP A 219 -4.58 11.40 -15.93
CA TRP A 219 -5.84 11.83 -16.56
C TRP A 219 -5.93 11.45 -18.05
N ASN A 220 -4.77 11.27 -18.70
CA ASN A 220 -4.63 11.05 -20.14
C ASN A 220 -4.56 9.57 -20.54
N ILE A 221 -5.18 8.66 -19.77
CA ILE A 221 -5.34 7.26 -20.16
C ILE A 221 -6.81 6.90 -20.38
N ASN A 222 -7.05 6.03 -21.35
CA ASN A 222 -8.34 5.38 -21.60
C ASN A 222 -8.23 3.89 -21.25
N ILE A 223 -9.26 3.36 -20.58
CA ILE A 223 -9.33 2.01 -20.04
C ILE A 223 -10.65 1.32 -20.37
N GLN A 224 -11.32 1.74 -21.46
CA GLN A 224 -12.68 1.24 -21.80
C GLN A 224 -12.66 -0.07 -22.56
N LEU A 225 -11.58 -0.39 -23.28
CA LEU A 225 -11.49 -1.59 -24.09
C LEU A 225 -11.21 -2.81 -23.21
N LYS A 226 -12.26 -3.62 -22.96
CA LYS A 226 -12.17 -4.87 -22.23
C LYS A 226 -11.68 -6.00 -23.14
N ILE A 227 -10.77 -6.83 -22.63
CA ILE A 227 -10.22 -8.00 -23.32
C ILE A 227 -10.52 -9.31 -22.62
N SER A 228 -11.22 -9.28 -21.48
CA SER A 228 -11.68 -10.48 -20.78
C SER A 228 -13.15 -10.34 -20.36
N PHE A 229 -13.79 -11.48 -20.10
CA PHE A 229 -15.06 -11.51 -19.39
C PHE A 229 -14.87 -11.03 -17.94
N PRO A 230 -15.92 -10.43 -17.32
CA PRO A 230 -15.86 -10.03 -15.94
C PRO A 230 -15.73 -11.26 -15.02
N GLN A 231 -14.80 -11.18 -14.09
CA GLN A 231 -14.59 -12.17 -13.04
C GLN A 231 -15.13 -11.63 -11.73
N ARG A 232 -15.88 -12.47 -10.99
CA ARG A 232 -16.46 -12.11 -9.70
C ARG A 232 -15.48 -12.42 -8.59
N SER A 233 -15.34 -11.50 -7.66
CA SER A 233 -14.52 -11.66 -6.46
C SER A 233 -15.20 -11.02 -5.25
N SER A 234 -14.87 -11.50 -4.05
CA SER A 234 -15.41 -10.96 -2.80
C SER A 234 -14.47 -11.30 -1.64
N TRP A 235 -14.73 -10.72 -0.47
CA TRP A 235 -14.14 -11.15 0.79
C TRP A 235 -14.60 -12.54 1.17
N ALA A 236 -13.91 -13.15 2.13
CA ALA A 236 -14.26 -14.48 2.58
C ALA A 236 -13.96 -14.67 4.06
N VAL A 237 -14.77 -15.52 4.69
CA VAL A 237 -14.59 -16.01 6.07
C VAL A 237 -14.56 -17.54 6.07
N ARG A 238 -14.21 -18.15 7.21
CA ARG A 238 -14.32 -19.62 7.35
C ARG A 238 -15.75 -20.08 7.19
N LYS A 239 -15.95 -21.31 6.74
CA LYS A 239 -17.28 -21.90 6.56
C LYS A 239 -18.06 -22.07 7.86
N ASP A 240 -17.36 -22.21 8.96
CA ASP A 240 -17.90 -22.32 10.31
C ASP A 240 -18.13 -20.97 11.01
N ALA A 241 -17.99 -19.84 10.27
CA ALA A 241 -18.26 -18.48 10.75
C ALA A 241 -19.44 -17.81 9.99
N PRO A 242 -20.64 -18.42 9.95
CA PRO A 242 -21.77 -17.89 9.19
C PRO A 242 -22.34 -16.59 9.76
N LEU A 243 -22.24 -16.35 11.07
CA LEU A 243 -22.73 -15.12 11.69
C LEU A 243 -21.85 -13.92 11.34
N LEU A 244 -20.52 -14.13 11.25
CA LEU A 244 -19.60 -13.10 10.77
C LEU A 244 -19.89 -12.77 9.30
N ALA A 245 -20.07 -13.78 8.44
CA ALA A 245 -20.46 -13.57 7.05
C ALA A 245 -21.76 -12.79 6.90
N ALA A 246 -22.79 -13.16 7.69
CA ALA A 246 -24.08 -12.47 7.69
C ALA A 246 -23.95 -11.00 8.10
N ALA A 247 -23.17 -10.71 9.15
CA ALA A 247 -22.93 -9.35 9.62
C ALA A 247 -22.17 -8.49 8.58
N ILE A 248 -21.17 -9.06 7.90
CA ILE A 248 -20.46 -8.37 6.81
C ILE A 248 -21.40 -8.10 5.64
N ASN A 249 -22.27 -9.04 5.27
CA ASN A 249 -23.29 -8.87 4.23
C ASN A 249 -24.32 -7.80 4.58
N GLU A 250 -24.81 -7.78 5.82
CA GLU A 250 -25.72 -6.76 6.33
C GLU A 250 -25.05 -5.38 6.27
N TRP A 251 -23.81 -5.26 6.78
CA TRP A 251 -23.04 -4.03 6.69
C TRP A 251 -22.87 -3.56 5.24
N ALA A 252 -22.56 -4.48 4.31
CA ALA A 252 -22.36 -4.15 2.90
C ALA A 252 -23.64 -3.64 2.21
N THR A 253 -24.84 -4.03 2.70
CA THR A 253 -26.13 -3.64 2.13
C THR A 253 -26.82 -2.48 2.89
N ASP A 254 -26.34 -2.11 4.06
CA ASP A 254 -26.92 -1.04 4.87
C ASP A 254 -26.86 0.30 4.14
N THR A 255 -28.02 0.90 3.90
CA THR A 255 -28.15 2.19 3.19
C THR A 255 -27.51 3.36 3.92
N LYS A 256 -27.42 3.34 5.26
CA LYS A 256 -26.74 4.37 6.06
C LYS A 256 -25.22 4.32 5.87
N ARG A 257 -24.67 3.14 5.64
CA ARG A 257 -23.24 2.91 5.40
C ARG A 257 -22.83 3.06 3.95
N ASN A 258 -23.79 3.06 3.03
CA ASN A 258 -23.54 3.38 1.62
C ASN A 258 -22.85 4.74 1.43
N GLN A 259 -23.01 5.69 2.37
CA GLN A 259 -22.29 6.96 2.31
C GLN A 259 -20.80 6.80 2.65
N SER A 260 -20.46 6.00 3.66
CA SER A 260 -19.08 5.65 4.00
C SER A 260 -18.40 4.95 2.82
N PHE A 261 -19.04 3.91 2.29
CA PHE A 261 -18.59 3.19 1.10
C PHE A 261 -18.35 4.11 -0.10
N ARG A 262 -19.27 5.04 -0.40
CA ARG A 262 -19.11 6.01 -1.50
C ARG A 262 -17.93 6.95 -1.24
N THR A 263 -17.75 7.39 0.00
CA THR A 263 -16.64 8.27 0.37
C THR A 263 -15.29 7.56 0.19
N ILE A 264 -15.21 6.31 0.66
CA ILE A 264 -14.02 5.47 0.48
C ILE A 264 -13.77 5.22 -1.02
N THR A 265 -14.79 4.79 -1.76
CA THR A 265 -14.68 4.56 -3.21
C THR A 265 -14.21 5.82 -3.95
N LYS A 266 -14.78 6.97 -3.64
CA LYS A 266 -14.39 8.26 -4.22
C LYS A 266 -12.94 8.60 -3.91
N ARG A 267 -12.48 8.38 -2.67
CA ARG A 267 -11.08 8.61 -2.25
C ARG A 267 -10.09 7.87 -3.14
N TYR A 268 -10.33 6.58 -3.41
CA TYR A 268 -9.38 5.75 -4.15
C TYR A 268 -9.52 5.83 -5.66
N PHE A 269 -10.73 5.94 -6.20
CA PHE A 269 -11.00 5.76 -7.62
C PHE A 269 -11.52 6.98 -8.38
N GLU A 270 -11.79 8.10 -7.69
CA GLU A 270 -12.37 9.28 -8.34
C GLU A 270 -11.60 10.58 -8.02
N LEU A 271 -11.11 10.75 -6.79
CA LEU A 271 -10.33 11.95 -6.45
C LEU A 271 -9.02 11.94 -7.22
N SER A 272 -8.78 13.02 -7.95
CA SER A 272 -7.53 13.20 -8.68
C SER A 272 -6.33 13.21 -7.72
N LYS A 273 -5.35 12.40 -8.07
CA LYS A 273 -4.03 12.34 -7.44
C LYS A 273 -2.96 12.88 -8.40
N VAL A 274 -3.41 13.44 -9.52
CA VAL A 274 -2.53 14.07 -10.51
C VAL A 274 -1.79 15.19 -9.80
N SER A 275 -0.48 15.04 -9.63
CA SER A 275 0.36 16.22 -9.44
C SER A 275 0.34 16.96 -10.78
N GLU A 276 -0.19 18.19 -10.80
CA GLU A 276 0.10 19.09 -11.90
C GLU A 276 1.59 19.00 -12.13
N GLY A 277 2.03 18.67 -13.36
CA GLY A 277 3.43 18.30 -13.66
C GLY A 277 4.45 19.25 -13.01
N PHE A 278 5.71 18.86 -12.97
CA PHE A 278 6.75 19.66 -12.31
C PHE A 278 6.67 21.12 -12.74
N ASP A 279 6.35 21.95 -11.77
CA ASP A 279 6.11 23.37 -11.92
C ASP A 279 7.03 24.12 -10.95
N ILE A 280 7.59 25.22 -11.42
CA ILE A 280 8.39 26.12 -10.60
C ILE A 280 7.71 27.49 -10.61
N PRO A 281 7.11 27.92 -9.50
CA PRO A 281 6.46 29.23 -9.45
C PRO A 281 7.50 30.34 -9.63
N GLU A 282 7.08 31.39 -10.31
CA GLU A 282 7.91 32.56 -10.54
C GLU A 282 8.27 33.25 -9.22
N VAL A 283 9.56 33.53 -9.02
CA VAL A 283 10.03 34.37 -7.89
C VAL A 283 9.82 35.83 -8.26
N LYS A 284 8.95 36.53 -7.52
CA LYS A 284 8.59 37.92 -7.78
C LYS A 284 9.29 38.85 -6.79
N ASN A 285 10.08 39.79 -7.30
CA ASN A 285 10.83 40.75 -6.47
C ASN A 285 11.70 40.11 -5.37
N GLY A 286 12.21 38.91 -5.62
CA GLY A 286 13.00 38.15 -4.65
C GLY A 286 12.21 37.36 -3.62
N HIS A 287 10.85 37.38 -3.68
CA HIS A 287 9.96 36.62 -2.81
C HIS A 287 9.45 35.36 -3.49
N ILE A 288 9.45 34.25 -2.75
CA ILE A 288 8.94 32.95 -3.20
C ILE A 288 7.45 32.82 -2.88
N SER A 289 7.04 33.26 -1.68
CA SER A 289 5.69 33.09 -1.16
C SER A 289 5.31 34.19 -0.17
N PRO A 290 4.02 34.31 0.22
CA PRO A 290 3.60 35.17 1.34
C PRO A 290 4.17 34.74 2.69
N TYR A 291 4.75 33.53 2.80
CA TYR A 291 5.19 32.94 4.05
C TYR A 291 6.72 32.90 4.22
N ASP A 292 7.46 33.62 3.39
CA ASP A 292 8.94 33.61 3.41
C ASP A 292 9.53 33.92 4.79
N ASN A 293 8.95 34.86 5.52
CA ASN A 293 9.40 35.19 6.87
C ASN A 293 9.20 34.05 7.87
N LEU A 294 8.10 33.28 7.72
CA LEU A 294 7.84 32.10 8.54
C LEU A 294 8.81 30.96 8.18
N PHE A 295 9.09 30.77 6.90
CA PHE A 295 10.10 29.79 6.47
C PHE A 295 11.48 30.15 7.01
N LYS A 296 11.90 31.42 6.94
CA LYS A 296 13.17 31.90 7.53
C LYS A 296 13.23 31.62 9.03
N LYS A 297 12.19 32.00 9.78
CA LYS A 297 12.07 31.77 11.22
C LYS A 297 12.22 30.29 11.60
N HIS A 298 11.53 29.41 10.91
CA HIS A 298 11.48 27.98 11.27
C HIS A 298 12.62 27.14 10.68
N ALA A 299 13.28 27.58 9.62
CA ALA A 299 14.43 26.89 9.02
C ALA A 299 15.63 26.81 9.96
N GLU A 300 15.78 27.80 10.88
CA GLU A 300 16.85 27.84 11.88
C GLU A 300 16.87 26.57 12.75
N VAL A 301 15.70 25.99 13.06
CA VAL A 301 15.59 24.77 13.88
C VAL A 301 16.28 23.58 13.21
N LEU A 302 16.29 23.53 11.88
CA LEU A 302 16.96 22.49 11.09
C LEU A 302 18.39 22.86 10.70
N GLY A 303 18.76 24.12 10.81
CA GLY A 303 19.99 24.65 10.21
C GLY A 303 19.96 24.53 8.66
N TRP A 304 18.76 24.58 8.08
CA TRP A 304 18.55 24.50 6.63
C TRP A 304 18.32 25.87 6.02
N ASP A 305 18.58 25.97 4.73
CA ASP A 305 18.16 27.11 3.94
C ASP A 305 16.63 27.18 3.90
N TRP A 306 16.05 28.32 4.22
CA TRP A 306 14.60 28.54 4.25
C TRP A 306 13.92 28.28 2.90
N ARG A 307 14.66 28.45 1.78
CA ARG A 307 14.19 28.20 0.42
C ARG A 307 13.91 26.72 0.18
N LEU A 308 14.58 25.81 0.90
CA LEU A 308 14.26 24.39 0.88
C LEU A 308 12.91 24.12 1.55
N LEU A 309 12.61 24.75 2.69
CA LEU A 309 11.28 24.66 3.31
C LEU A 309 10.18 25.22 2.41
N ALA A 310 10.44 26.33 1.73
CA ALA A 310 9.51 26.87 0.75
C ALA A 310 9.28 25.89 -0.43
N SER A 311 10.33 25.20 -0.89
CA SER A 311 10.21 24.17 -1.93
C SER A 311 9.37 22.97 -1.47
N ILE A 312 9.53 22.53 -0.21
CA ILE A 312 8.70 21.47 0.39
C ILE A 312 7.24 21.92 0.48
N SER A 313 6.99 23.10 1.03
CA SER A 313 5.62 23.63 1.17
C SER A 313 4.90 23.79 -0.18
N TYR A 314 5.63 24.22 -1.22
CA TYR A 314 5.07 24.28 -2.55
C TYR A 314 4.69 22.88 -3.08
N GLN A 315 5.53 21.88 -2.85
CA GLN A 315 5.25 20.50 -3.23
C GLN A 315 4.01 19.93 -2.53
N GLU A 316 3.84 20.23 -1.25
CA GLU A 316 2.73 19.71 -0.44
C GLU A 316 1.40 20.44 -0.69
N SER A 317 1.42 21.75 -0.92
CA SER A 317 0.19 22.55 -0.87
C SER A 317 0.08 23.65 -1.92
N LYS A 318 1.09 23.89 -2.76
CA LYS A 318 1.18 25.09 -3.60
C LYS A 318 1.00 26.38 -2.78
N PHE A 319 1.49 26.38 -1.55
CA PHE A 319 1.33 27.46 -0.57
C PHE A 319 -0.11 27.74 -0.12
N ASN A 320 -1.04 26.76 -0.27
CA ASN A 320 -2.40 26.89 0.23
C ASN A 320 -2.54 26.29 1.64
N PRO A 321 -2.78 27.08 2.70
CA PRO A 321 -2.87 26.58 4.07
C PRO A 321 -4.17 25.79 4.33
N HIS A 322 -5.14 25.87 3.44
CA HIS A 322 -6.45 25.20 3.58
C HIS A 322 -6.58 23.93 2.75
N VAL A 323 -5.50 23.50 2.07
CA VAL A 323 -5.56 22.27 1.26
C VAL A 323 -5.74 21.04 2.15
N VAL A 324 -6.56 20.11 1.67
CA VAL A 324 -6.66 18.76 2.21
C VAL A 324 -6.38 17.81 1.05
N SER A 325 -5.36 16.97 1.20
CA SER A 325 -5.00 15.99 0.17
C SER A 325 -6.03 14.86 0.08
N TRP A 326 -5.97 14.06 -0.99
CA TRP A 326 -6.81 12.87 -1.14
C TRP A 326 -6.67 11.88 0.04
N ALA A 327 -5.49 11.82 0.66
CA ALA A 327 -5.20 10.98 1.82
C ALA A 327 -5.58 11.63 3.17
N GLY A 328 -6.02 12.89 3.16
CA GLY A 328 -6.39 13.63 4.36
C GLY A 328 -5.24 14.38 5.02
N ALA A 329 -4.09 14.56 4.36
CA ALA A 329 -3.03 15.44 4.87
C ALA A 329 -3.46 16.90 4.70
N GLU A 330 -3.16 17.77 5.69
CA GLU A 330 -3.67 19.14 5.77
C GLU A 330 -2.56 20.19 5.85
N GLY A 331 -2.90 21.39 5.38
CA GLY A 331 -2.13 22.62 5.56
C GLY A 331 -0.90 22.75 4.69
N LEU A 332 -0.12 23.83 4.93
CA LEU A 332 1.03 24.21 4.11
C LEU A 332 2.08 23.11 3.93
N MET A 333 2.24 22.26 4.94
CA MET A 333 3.28 21.24 4.98
C MET A 333 2.72 19.81 4.79
N GLY A 334 1.43 19.65 4.43
CA GLY A 334 0.83 18.35 4.12
C GLY A 334 0.91 17.34 5.28
N ILE A 335 0.54 17.75 6.48
CA ILE A 335 0.66 16.92 7.69
C ILE A 335 -0.58 16.04 7.86
N MET A 336 -0.38 14.75 8.13
CA MET A 336 -1.47 13.84 8.47
C MET A 336 -2.04 14.16 9.87
N PRO A 337 -3.38 14.17 10.06
CA PRO A 337 -4.01 14.49 11.35
C PRO A 337 -3.47 13.67 12.52
N ASN A 338 -3.22 12.38 12.34
CA ASN A 338 -2.64 11.53 13.39
C ASN A 338 -1.20 11.92 13.73
N THR A 339 -0.43 12.37 12.74
CA THR A 339 0.94 12.89 12.98
C THR A 339 0.90 14.16 13.79
N ALA A 340 -0.01 15.09 13.48
CA ALA A 340 -0.20 16.31 14.27
C ALA A 340 -0.54 15.98 15.74
N ARG A 341 -1.52 15.09 16.00
CA ARG A 341 -1.90 14.66 17.35
C ARG A 341 -0.72 14.07 18.13
N ARG A 342 0.10 13.20 17.50
CA ARG A 342 1.32 12.65 18.14
C ARG A 342 2.37 13.72 18.48
N LEU A 343 2.31 14.86 17.81
CA LEU A 343 3.16 16.03 18.08
C LEU A 343 2.51 17.02 19.06
N GLY A 344 1.31 16.70 19.60
CA GLY A 344 0.58 17.56 20.51
C GLY A 344 -0.09 18.76 19.83
N VAL A 345 -0.30 18.69 18.50
CA VAL A 345 -0.93 19.75 17.69
C VAL A 345 -2.31 19.28 17.27
N SER A 346 -3.32 20.13 17.44
CA SER A 346 -4.67 19.85 16.91
C SER A 346 -4.63 19.89 15.38
N PRO A 347 -5.27 18.94 14.68
CA PRO A 347 -5.37 18.98 13.22
C PRO A 347 -5.92 20.31 12.69
N HIS A 348 -6.84 20.94 13.40
CA HIS A 348 -7.40 22.23 13.02
C HIS A 348 -6.34 23.36 12.98
N GLU A 349 -5.33 23.30 13.84
CA GLU A 349 -4.23 24.28 13.89
C GLU A 349 -3.31 24.18 12.66
N LEU A 350 -3.33 23.05 11.91
CA LEU A 350 -2.51 22.90 10.70
C LEU A 350 -2.88 23.89 9.59
N LYS A 351 -4.07 24.51 9.66
CA LYS A 351 -4.54 25.55 8.73
C LYS A 351 -3.98 26.93 9.08
N ASP A 352 -3.43 27.11 10.28
CA ASP A 352 -2.65 28.29 10.62
C ASP A 352 -1.23 28.16 10.02
N PRO A 353 -0.76 29.14 9.24
CA PRO A 353 0.53 29.05 8.57
C PRO A 353 1.73 28.84 9.51
N ASP A 354 1.80 29.52 10.65
CA ASP A 354 2.92 29.38 11.60
C ASP A 354 2.90 28.00 12.27
N ALA A 355 1.74 27.55 12.73
CA ALA A 355 1.58 26.25 13.35
C ALA A 355 1.84 25.11 12.34
N GLY A 356 1.33 25.21 11.11
CA GLY A 356 1.55 24.23 10.05
C GLY A 356 3.02 24.10 9.68
N ILE A 357 3.74 25.20 9.46
CA ILE A 357 5.17 25.18 9.14
C ILE A 357 5.97 24.63 10.31
N ARG A 358 5.73 25.10 11.55
CA ARG A 358 6.38 24.60 12.77
C ARG A 358 6.21 23.08 12.91
N THR A 359 5.00 22.56 12.70
CA THR A 359 4.72 21.13 12.78
C THR A 359 5.45 20.33 11.70
N GLY A 360 5.48 20.85 10.46
CA GLY A 360 6.23 20.22 9.37
C GLY A 360 7.74 20.18 9.64
N VAL A 361 8.30 21.26 10.17
CA VAL A 361 9.71 21.34 10.57
C VAL A 361 10.03 20.32 11.68
N GLU A 362 9.15 20.15 12.65
CA GLU A 362 9.34 19.14 13.71
C GLU A 362 9.30 17.71 13.14
N CYS A 363 8.43 17.43 12.16
CA CYS A 363 8.45 16.16 11.44
C CYS A 363 9.78 15.93 10.72
N LEU A 364 10.25 16.92 9.95
CA LEU A 364 11.53 16.86 9.25
C LEU A 364 12.70 16.64 10.22
N ARG A 365 12.70 17.35 11.36
CA ARG A 365 13.72 17.19 12.39
C ARG A 365 13.78 15.76 12.93
N ARG A 366 12.62 15.15 13.21
CA ARG A 366 12.55 13.76 13.70
C ARG A 366 13.02 12.77 12.64
N PHE A 367 12.61 12.91 11.39
CA PHE A 367 13.09 12.03 10.31
C PHE A 367 14.59 12.16 10.09
N ARG A 368 15.14 13.40 10.11
CA ARG A 368 16.56 13.65 9.97
C ARG A 368 17.41 12.94 11.03
N GLN A 369 16.90 12.82 12.26
CA GLN A 369 17.57 12.09 13.34
C GLN A 369 17.74 10.60 13.05
N GLY A 370 16.81 10.01 12.29
CA GLY A 370 16.88 8.60 11.86
C GLY A 370 18.01 8.30 10.87
N PHE A 371 18.65 9.32 10.30
CA PHE A 371 19.74 9.20 9.33
C PHE A 371 21.06 9.78 9.87
N SER A 372 21.37 9.53 11.15
CA SER A 372 22.58 10.04 11.81
C SER A 372 23.87 9.59 11.14
N GLU A 373 23.87 8.38 10.57
CA GLU A 373 25.03 7.76 9.88
C GLU A 373 25.39 8.43 8.56
N ILE A 374 24.44 9.12 7.93
CA ILE A 374 24.70 9.85 6.69
C ILE A 374 25.41 11.16 7.04
N THR A 375 26.68 11.27 6.67
CA THR A 375 27.53 12.45 6.99
C THR A 375 27.37 13.58 5.99
N ASP A 376 27.14 13.25 4.70
CA ASP A 376 26.91 14.24 3.66
C ASP A 376 25.60 15.00 3.90
N PRO A 377 25.62 16.35 4.01
CA PRO A 377 24.42 17.13 4.30
C PRO A 377 23.35 17.06 3.22
N GLU A 378 23.75 17.01 1.93
CA GLU A 378 22.81 16.96 0.80
C GLU A 378 22.13 15.58 0.72
N GLU A 379 22.91 14.52 0.87
CA GLU A 379 22.35 13.15 0.95
C GLU A 379 21.38 13.06 2.13
N LYS A 380 21.76 13.53 3.32
CA LYS A 380 20.87 13.55 4.50
C LYS A 380 19.55 14.28 4.26
N ILE A 381 19.57 15.37 3.47
CA ILE A 381 18.37 16.08 3.05
C ILE A 381 17.49 15.17 2.17
N LYS A 382 18.06 14.52 1.12
CA LYS A 382 17.32 13.63 0.20
C LYS A 382 16.63 12.49 0.95
N PHE A 383 17.36 11.82 1.87
CA PHE A 383 16.78 10.77 2.72
C PHE A 383 15.68 11.30 3.65
N THR A 384 15.86 12.48 4.23
CA THR A 384 14.84 13.11 5.07
C THR A 384 13.57 13.43 4.27
N LEU A 385 13.72 13.97 3.06
CA LEU A 385 12.60 14.24 2.14
C LEU A 385 11.86 12.95 1.74
N ALA A 386 12.59 11.89 1.43
CA ALA A 386 12.01 10.60 1.12
C ALA A 386 11.21 10.04 2.31
N ALA A 387 11.75 10.13 3.52
CA ALA A 387 11.07 9.70 4.74
C ALA A 387 9.84 10.56 5.05
N TYR A 388 9.88 11.84 4.74
CA TYR A 388 8.74 12.74 4.90
C TYR A 388 7.57 12.39 3.99
N ASN A 389 7.86 12.00 2.75
CA ASN A 389 6.86 11.60 1.77
C ASN A 389 6.34 10.17 1.99
N ALA A 390 7.25 9.19 2.09
CA ALA A 390 6.91 7.77 2.15
C ALA A 390 6.69 7.24 3.58
N GLY A 391 7.37 7.83 4.55
CA GLY A 391 7.59 7.26 5.88
C GLY A 391 8.98 6.62 5.98
N ILE A 392 9.60 6.78 7.14
CA ILE A 392 10.99 6.37 7.37
C ILE A 392 11.22 4.87 7.18
N GLY A 393 10.22 4.04 7.50
CA GLY A 393 10.31 2.59 7.36
C GLY A 393 10.56 2.12 5.94
N HIS A 394 9.91 2.75 4.95
CA HIS A 394 10.13 2.43 3.54
C HIS A 394 11.54 2.82 3.08
N VAL A 395 12.10 3.91 3.63
CA VAL A 395 13.47 4.32 3.32
C VAL A 395 14.48 3.34 3.90
N TYR A 396 14.25 2.85 5.14
CA TYR A 396 15.08 1.80 5.74
C TYR A 396 15.02 0.48 4.95
N ASP A 397 13.84 0.09 4.47
CA ASP A 397 13.73 -1.07 3.59
C ASP A 397 14.55 -0.90 2.31
N ALA A 398 14.47 0.28 1.69
CA ALA A 398 15.23 0.59 0.46
C ALA A 398 16.74 0.64 0.70
N GLN A 399 17.20 1.12 1.87
CA GLN A 399 18.62 1.05 2.25
C GLN A 399 19.10 -0.42 2.37
N LYS A 400 18.30 -1.30 2.99
CA LYS A 400 18.63 -2.73 3.12
C LYS A 400 18.62 -3.45 1.78
N LEU A 401 17.69 -3.09 0.88
CA LEU A 401 17.71 -3.59 -0.49
C LEU A 401 18.96 -3.12 -1.21
N ALA A 402 19.32 -1.83 -1.12
CA ALA A 402 20.54 -1.29 -1.72
C ALA A 402 21.77 -2.07 -1.24
N GLU A 403 21.93 -2.27 0.05
CA GLU A 403 23.01 -3.07 0.64
C GLU A 403 23.02 -4.52 0.10
N LYS A 404 21.86 -5.18 0.08
CA LYS A 404 21.70 -6.56 -0.42
C LYS A 404 22.13 -6.70 -1.88
N TYR A 405 21.84 -5.70 -2.71
CA TYR A 405 22.18 -5.68 -4.14
C TYR A 405 23.51 -4.99 -4.45
N GLY A 406 24.38 -4.79 -3.45
CA GLY A 406 25.74 -4.27 -3.62
C GLY A 406 25.81 -2.78 -3.99
N LYS A 407 24.79 -2.00 -3.59
CA LYS A 407 24.75 -0.55 -3.73
C LYS A 407 25.05 0.11 -2.38
N ASP A 408 25.39 1.40 -2.40
CA ASP A 408 25.69 2.16 -1.19
C ASP A 408 24.37 2.58 -0.47
N PRO A 409 24.10 2.07 0.75
CA PRO A 409 22.87 2.40 1.49
C PRO A 409 22.83 3.83 2.04
N LEU A 410 23.94 4.58 1.97
CA LEU A 410 24.06 5.95 2.48
C LEU A 410 24.01 7.01 1.36
N VAL A 411 23.93 6.58 0.09
CA VAL A 411 23.86 7.43 -1.09
C VAL A 411 22.51 7.28 -1.76
N TRP A 412 21.83 8.41 -2.02
CA TRP A 412 20.50 8.42 -2.62
C TRP A 412 20.52 8.10 -4.12
N ASP A 413 21.20 8.95 -4.90
CA ASP A 413 21.16 8.86 -6.35
C ASP A 413 21.84 7.60 -6.87
N LYS A 414 21.14 6.86 -7.79
CA LYS A 414 21.61 5.60 -8.39
C LYS A 414 21.87 4.45 -7.39
N ASN A 415 21.51 4.63 -6.13
CA ASN A 415 21.61 3.65 -5.08
C ASN A 415 20.22 3.47 -4.42
N VAL A 416 19.95 4.08 -3.26
CA VAL A 416 18.70 3.87 -2.51
C VAL A 416 17.46 4.33 -3.28
N ALA A 417 17.57 5.38 -4.09
CA ALA A 417 16.49 5.90 -4.92
C ALA A 417 15.96 4.87 -5.94
N GLU A 418 16.82 3.97 -6.45
CA GLU A 418 16.39 2.89 -7.34
C GLU A 418 15.49 1.89 -6.60
N PHE A 419 15.87 1.51 -5.39
CA PHE A 419 15.10 0.56 -4.57
C PHE A 419 13.83 1.18 -3.99
N ILE A 420 13.78 2.47 -3.74
CA ILE A 420 12.52 3.17 -3.46
C ILE A 420 11.55 2.99 -4.62
N ARG A 421 12.00 3.14 -5.87
CA ARG A 421 11.15 2.95 -7.06
C ARG A 421 10.66 1.52 -7.20
N LEU A 422 11.53 0.55 -6.94
CA LEU A 422 11.23 -0.88 -7.08
C LEU A 422 10.29 -1.42 -5.98
N LYS A 423 10.03 -0.67 -4.91
CA LYS A 423 9.10 -1.10 -3.84
C LYS A 423 7.62 -1.15 -4.25
N ASN A 424 7.27 -0.91 -5.49
CA ASN A 424 5.96 -1.21 -6.05
C ASN A 424 5.87 -2.63 -6.65
N ASP A 425 6.99 -3.35 -6.79
CA ASP A 425 7.04 -4.73 -7.28
C ASP A 425 7.08 -5.73 -6.11
N PRO A 426 6.22 -6.79 -6.15
CA PRO A 426 6.18 -7.84 -5.13
C PRO A 426 7.52 -8.51 -4.82
N GLU A 427 8.41 -8.63 -5.80
CA GLU A 427 9.75 -9.20 -5.62
C GLU A 427 10.56 -8.42 -4.59
N TYR A 428 10.47 -7.07 -4.62
CA TYR A 428 11.23 -6.21 -3.72
C TYR A 428 10.49 -5.93 -2.40
N TYR A 429 9.19 -5.62 -2.44
CA TYR A 429 8.51 -5.30 -1.17
C TYR A 429 8.21 -6.52 -0.29
N ASN A 430 8.21 -7.75 -0.85
CA ASN A 430 8.12 -9.00 -0.10
C ASN A 430 9.49 -9.60 0.22
N ASP A 431 10.58 -8.96 -0.18
CA ASP A 431 11.91 -9.43 0.18
C ASP A 431 12.06 -9.52 1.71
N PRO A 432 12.68 -10.59 2.26
CA PRO A 432 12.83 -10.79 3.71
C PRO A 432 13.51 -9.62 4.45
N VAL A 433 14.29 -8.76 3.77
CA VAL A 433 14.88 -7.59 4.39
C VAL A 433 13.90 -6.45 4.57
N CYS A 434 12.78 -6.46 3.83
CA CYS A 434 11.72 -5.46 3.90
C CYS A 434 10.71 -5.77 5.01
N LYS A 435 10.23 -4.72 5.69
CA LYS A 435 9.24 -4.83 6.77
C LYS A 435 7.97 -4.00 6.52
N HIS A 436 8.01 -3.08 5.56
CA HIS A 436 6.95 -2.07 5.37
C HIS A 436 6.15 -2.27 4.08
N GLY A 437 6.44 -3.33 3.31
CA GLY A 437 5.66 -3.77 2.17
C GLY A 437 5.63 -2.79 1.00
N TYR A 438 4.50 -2.76 0.30
CA TYR A 438 4.28 -1.97 -0.90
C TYR A 438 4.44 -0.46 -0.68
N LEU A 439 5.11 0.18 -1.62
CA LEU A 439 5.20 1.63 -1.76
C LEU A 439 5.07 2.01 -3.24
N ARG A 440 4.30 3.06 -3.55
CA ARG A 440 4.34 3.71 -4.87
C ARG A 440 5.60 4.57 -4.99
N GLY A 441 6.74 3.90 -5.10
CA GLY A 441 8.06 4.52 -4.92
C GLY A 441 8.43 5.54 -5.99
N SER A 442 7.82 5.47 -7.19
CA SER A 442 7.98 6.48 -8.23
C SER A 442 7.53 7.88 -7.78
N GLU A 443 6.51 7.97 -6.91
CA GLU A 443 6.08 9.26 -6.33
C GLU A 443 7.12 9.83 -5.38
N THR A 444 7.68 9.00 -4.50
CA THR A 444 8.72 9.44 -3.56
C THR A 444 9.99 9.87 -4.30
N PHE A 445 10.37 9.12 -5.34
CA PHE A 445 11.50 9.51 -6.19
C PHE A 445 11.28 10.86 -6.86
N ALA A 446 10.10 11.07 -7.46
CA ALA A 446 9.72 12.35 -8.08
C ALA A 446 9.69 13.47 -7.05
N TYR A 447 9.10 13.23 -5.87
CA TYR A 447 9.02 14.19 -4.76
C TYR A 447 10.39 14.75 -4.37
N VAL A 448 11.37 13.87 -4.11
CA VAL A 448 12.73 14.30 -3.77
C VAL A 448 13.37 15.09 -4.91
N SER A 449 13.30 14.56 -6.13
CA SER A 449 13.90 15.18 -7.31
C SER A 449 13.33 16.57 -7.62
N GLU A 450 12.00 16.72 -7.53
CA GLU A 450 11.30 17.97 -7.83
C GLU A 450 11.57 19.04 -6.77
N ILE A 451 11.61 18.66 -5.49
CA ILE A 451 11.96 19.59 -4.39
C ILE A 451 13.38 20.09 -4.56
N MET A 452 14.35 19.21 -4.82
CA MET A 452 15.75 19.61 -4.99
C MET A 452 15.93 20.54 -6.19
N LYS A 453 15.33 20.22 -7.34
CA LYS A 453 15.37 21.08 -8.55
C LYS A 453 14.75 22.47 -8.30
N ARG A 454 13.64 22.52 -7.59
CA ARG A 454 12.96 23.78 -7.24
C ARG A 454 13.79 24.58 -6.23
N TYR A 455 14.40 23.91 -5.28
CA TYR A 455 15.29 24.53 -4.29
C TYR A 455 16.51 25.18 -4.99
N GLU A 456 17.17 24.50 -5.92
CA GLU A 456 18.26 25.06 -6.71
C GLU A 456 17.82 26.30 -7.50
N TYR A 457 16.63 26.30 -8.06
CA TYR A 457 16.07 27.48 -8.73
C TYR A 457 15.86 28.65 -7.76
N TYR A 458 15.28 28.37 -6.58
CA TYR A 458 15.06 29.40 -5.57
C TYR A 458 16.36 30.00 -5.04
N GLN A 459 17.42 29.20 -4.88
CA GLN A 459 18.73 29.68 -4.50
C GLN A 459 19.29 30.74 -5.48
N LYS A 460 19.00 30.57 -6.75
CA LYS A 460 19.47 31.48 -7.82
C LYS A 460 18.62 32.76 -7.93
N LYS A 461 17.35 32.72 -7.51
CA LYS A 461 16.37 33.76 -7.80
C LYS A 461 15.85 34.53 -6.55
N ALA A 462 15.80 33.89 -5.40
CA ALA A 462 15.31 34.49 -4.15
C ALA A 462 16.49 34.94 -3.27
N LYS A 463 16.32 36.08 -2.62
CA LYS A 463 17.32 36.69 -1.72
C LYS A 463 17.06 36.37 -0.24
#